data_36c3ae5e11b098fc5224161ecb8c833c
#
_entry.id   36c3ae5e11b098fc5224161ecb8c833c
#
_cell.length_a   1.000
_cell.length_b   1.000
_cell.length_c   1.000
_cell.angle_alpha   90.00
_cell.angle_beta   90.00
_cell.angle_gamma   90.00
#
_symmetry.space_group_name_H-M   'P 1'
#
loop_
_entity.id
_entity.type
_entity.pdbx_description
1 polymer ?
#
loop_
_entity_poly.entity_id
_entity_poly.type
_entity_poly.pdbx_seq_one_letter_code
_entity_poly.pdbx_strand_id
1 'polypeptide(L)'
;MAKCKYKLPEDFLKKLSKLGSRMDAVSEKVLQAGGAVMYEQTKKNLDRKLSGDSTGELAAALGLTGVRLDRNGNHNIKLGFSEPRSDGSSNAMVANILEYGKYNQPPRPFLKPAKTKSKKPCIQAMVDTLEEEIKKT
;
A
#
# COMPACT_ATOMS: atom_id res chain seq x y z
N MET A 1 -26.22 22.27 0.19
CA MET A 1 -24.84 21.89 0.57
C MET A 1 -24.34 22.83 1.69
N ALA A 2 -24.02 22.25 2.83
CA ALA A 2 -23.53 23.03 3.95
C ALA A 2 -22.08 23.48 3.70
N LYS A 3 -21.82 24.77 3.87
CA LYS A 3 -20.46 25.32 3.78
C LYS A 3 -19.98 25.67 5.17
N CYS A 4 -18.86 25.08 5.59
CA CYS A 4 -18.19 25.44 6.82
C CYS A 4 -17.05 26.40 6.49
N LYS A 5 -17.06 27.57 7.11
CA LYS A 5 -15.97 28.53 6.97
C LYS A 5 -15.19 28.58 8.28
N TYR A 6 -13.91 28.28 8.21
CA TYR A 6 -13.01 28.38 9.35
C TYR A 6 -11.93 29.40 9.07
N LYS A 7 -11.62 30.21 10.08
CA LYS A 7 -10.45 31.09 10.03
C LYS A 7 -9.31 30.33 10.73
N LEU A 8 -8.34 29.89 9.94
CA LEU A 8 -7.19 29.15 10.46
C LEU A 8 -6.12 30.11 10.96
N PRO A 9 -5.33 29.72 11.99
CA PRO A 9 -4.19 30.52 12.43
C PRO A 9 -3.20 30.76 11.30
N GLU A 10 -2.58 31.96 11.29
CA GLU A 10 -1.61 32.34 10.26
C GLU A 10 -0.42 31.36 10.22
N ASP A 11 0.08 30.92 11.37
CA ASP A 11 1.19 29.99 11.45
C ASP A 11 0.85 28.66 10.75
N PHE A 12 -0.37 28.18 10.94
CA PHE A 12 -0.86 26.97 10.28
C PHE A 12 -0.95 27.16 8.78
N LEU A 13 -1.46 28.32 8.32
CA LEU A 13 -1.55 28.65 6.90
C LEU A 13 -0.16 28.73 6.25
N LYS A 14 0.81 29.32 6.95
CA LYS A 14 2.20 29.36 6.47
C LYS A 14 2.78 27.96 6.33
N LYS A 15 2.54 27.09 7.30
CA LYS A 15 2.99 25.69 7.25
C LYS A 15 2.33 24.94 6.09
N LEU A 16 1.03 25.14 5.88
CA LEU A 16 0.32 24.54 4.75
C LEU A 16 0.88 25.03 3.41
N SER A 17 1.18 26.34 3.30
CA SER A 17 1.77 26.89 2.08
C SER A 17 3.13 26.29 1.77
N LYS A 18 4.00 26.16 2.77
CA LYS A 18 5.31 25.53 2.62
C LYS A 18 5.18 24.05 2.29
N LEU A 19 4.24 23.38 2.95
CA LEU A 19 3.96 21.97 2.68
C LEU A 19 3.46 21.79 1.24
N GLY A 20 2.61 22.71 0.76
CA GLY A 20 2.08 22.68 -0.60
C GLY A 20 3.18 22.70 -1.67
N SER A 21 4.26 23.46 -1.45
CA SER A 21 5.39 23.50 -2.38
C SER A 21 6.21 22.21 -2.41
N ARG A 22 6.03 21.35 -1.38
CA ARG A 22 6.73 20.07 -1.25
C ARG A 22 5.76 18.90 -1.31
N MET A 23 4.52 19.15 -1.71
CA MET A 23 3.45 18.14 -1.62
C MET A 23 3.77 16.85 -2.37
N ASP A 24 4.41 16.94 -3.54
CA ASP A 24 4.77 15.74 -4.30
C ASP A 24 5.73 14.85 -3.52
N ALA A 25 6.77 15.43 -2.92
CA ALA A 25 7.74 14.69 -2.12
C ALA A 25 7.11 14.13 -0.84
N VAL A 26 6.26 14.90 -0.19
CA VAL A 26 5.55 14.49 1.03
C VAL A 26 4.58 13.35 0.72
N SER A 27 3.81 13.45 -0.36
CA SER A 27 2.88 12.40 -0.80
C SER A 27 3.61 11.10 -1.07
N GLU A 28 4.77 11.17 -1.72
CA GLU A 28 5.60 10.01 -1.99
C GLU A 28 6.04 9.31 -0.70
N LYS A 29 6.55 10.07 0.27
CA LYS A 29 6.99 9.53 1.56
C LYS A 29 5.83 8.91 2.34
N VAL A 30 4.68 9.57 2.37
CA VAL A 30 3.49 9.09 3.08
C VAL A 30 3.01 7.77 2.48
N LEU A 31 2.92 7.69 1.16
CA LEU A 31 2.51 6.47 0.46
C LEU A 31 3.50 5.33 0.65
N GLN A 32 4.80 5.62 0.62
CA GLN A 32 5.82 4.61 0.86
C GLN A 32 5.72 4.05 2.27
N ALA A 33 5.47 4.89 3.27
CA ALA A 33 5.30 4.45 4.66
C ALA A 33 4.08 3.53 4.81
N GLY A 34 2.94 3.93 4.24
CA GLY A 34 1.73 3.11 4.26
C GLY A 34 1.88 1.82 3.48
N GLY A 35 2.50 1.91 2.31
CA GLY A 35 2.75 0.76 1.45
C GLY A 35 3.65 -0.28 2.11
N ALA A 36 4.68 0.16 2.83
CA ALA A 36 5.58 -0.74 3.55
C ALA A 36 4.84 -1.57 4.60
N VAL A 37 3.91 -0.96 5.34
CA VAL A 37 3.08 -1.66 6.34
C VAL A 37 2.22 -2.73 5.66
N MET A 38 1.55 -2.37 4.57
CA MET A 38 0.73 -3.31 3.79
C MET A 38 1.56 -4.45 3.22
N TYR A 39 2.72 -4.13 2.67
CA TYR A 39 3.64 -5.12 2.09
C TYR A 39 4.07 -6.15 3.13
N GLU A 40 4.54 -5.70 4.28
CA GLU A 40 5.01 -6.60 5.33
C GLU A 40 3.90 -7.52 5.83
N GLN A 41 2.70 -7.00 6.06
CA GLN A 41 1.59 -7.81 6.53
C GLN A 41 1.16 -8.81 5.46
N THR A 42 1.09 -8.40 4.20
CA THR A 42 0.74 -9.27 3.09
C THR A 42 1.75 -10.39 2.93
N LYS A 43 3.03 -10.06 3.02
CA LYS A 43 4.10 -11.04 2.93
C LYS A 43 4.03 -12.07 4.04
N LYS A 44 3.82 -11.64 5.29
CA LYS A 44 3.64 -12.53 6.43
C LYS A 44 2.48 -13.49 6.22
N ASN A 45 1.34 -12.96 5.79
CA ASN A 45 0.15 -13.76 5.54
C ASN A 45 0.37 -14.76 4.40
N LEU A 46 1.01 -14.31 3.33
CA LEU A 46 1.32 -15.17 2.19
C LEU A 46 2.23 -16.33 2.61
N ASP A 47 3.30 -16.04 3.35
CA ASP A 47 4.24 -17.06 3.81
C ASP A 47 3.55 -18.13 4.67
N ARG A 48 2.56 -17.74 5.47
CA ARG A 48 1.78 -18.68 6.27
C ARG A 48 0.86 -19.57 5.45
N LYS A 49 0.41 -19.08 4.29
CA LYS A 49 -0.54 -19.79 3.43
C LYS A 49 0.13 -20.63 2.37
N LEU A 50 1.41 -20.43 2.12
CA LEU A 50 2.18 -21.24 1.17
C LEU A 50 2.52 -22.59 1.81
N SER A 51 2.47 -23.64 0.99
CA SER A 51 2.85 -24.98 1.43
C SER A 51 4.36 -25.10 1.55
N GLY A 52 4.82 -26.11 2.31
CA GLY A 52 6.25 -26.41 2.41
C GLY A 52 6.91 -26.78 1.09
N ASP A 53 6.12 -27.19 0.11
CA ASP A 53 6.59 -27.53 -1.25
C ASP A 53 6.67 -26.31 -2.17
N SER A 54 6.33 -25.11 -1.65
CA SER A 54 6.38 -23.88 -2.42
C SER A 54 7.81 -23.55 -2.84
N THR A 55 7.99 -23.09 -4.08
CA THR A 55 9.29 -22.64 -4.57
C THR A 55 9.67 -21.27 -4.02
N GLY A 56 8.74 -20.57 -3.39
CA GLY A 56 8.95 -19.20 -2.91
C GLY A 56 8.85 -18.15 -4.02
N GLU A 57 8.56 -18.57 -5.24
CA GLU A 57 8.52 -17.66 -6.39
C GLU A 57 7.40 -16.62 -6.26
N LEU A 58 6.23 -17.03 -5.75
CA LEU A 58 5.11 -16.10 -5.54
C LEU A 58 5.46 -15.07 -4.47
N ALA A 59 6.05 -15.49 -3.36
CA ALA A 59 6.47 -14.57 -2.29
C ALA A 59 7.56 -13.62 -2.77
N ALA A 60 8.49 -14.10 -3.58
CA ALA A 60 9.55 -13.27 -4.15
C ALA A 60 9.03 -12.26 -5.18
N ALA A 61 7.91 -12.57 -5.84
CA ALA A 61 7.29 -11.70 -6.83
C ALA A 61 6.47 -10.56 -6.20
N LEU A 62 6.11 -10.68 -4.92
CA LEU A 62 5.34 -9.66 -4.22
C LEU A 62 6.19 -8.39 -4.06
N GLY A 63 5.63 -7.25 -4.39
CA GLY A 63 6.32 -5.99 -4.28
C GLY A 63 5.40 -4.79 -4.38
N LEU A 64 5.98 -3.62 -4.16
CA LEU A 64 5.32 -2.33 -4.32
C LEU A 64 5.82 -1.66 -5.60
N THR A 65 4.92 -0.98 -6.28
CA THR A 65 5.33 -0.09 -7.38
C THR A 65 5.92 1.19 -6.80
N GLY A 66 6.64 1.96 -7.63
CA GLY A 66 6.96 3.34 -7.29
C GLY A 66 5.69 4.18 -7.20
N VAL A 67 5.78 5.32 -6.53
CA VAL A 67 4.67 6.26 -6.47
C VAL A 67 4.46 6.87 -7.86
N ARG A 68 3.22 6.88 -8.32
CA ARG A 68 2.85 7.37 -9.65
C ARG A 68 1.66 8.31 -9.56
N LEU A 69 1.51 9.18 -10.56
CA LEU A 69 0.33 10.02 -10.72
C LEU A 69 -0.68 9.32 -11.61
N ASP A 70 -1.95 9.37 -11.21
CA ASP A 70 -3.03 8.89 -12.07
C ASP A 70 -3.52 10.01 -13.01
N ARG A 71 -4.58 9.74 -13.79
CA ARG A 71 -5.14 10.71 -14.73
C ARG A 71 -5.69 11.96 -14.05
N ASN A 72 -6.10 11.84 -12.80
CA ASN A 72 -6.69 12.93 -12.02
C ASN A 72 -5.63 13.71 -11.22
N GLY A 73 -4.35 13.38 -11.39
CA GLY A 73 -3.26 14.02 -10.66
C GLY A 73 -3.07 13.51 -9.24
N ASN A 74 -3.73 12.41 -8.87
CA ASN A 74 -3.58 11.81 -7.55
C ASN A 74 -2.38 10.88 -7.51
N HIS A 75 -1.63 10.95 -6.43
CA HIS A 75 -0.53 10.02 -6.18
C HIS A 75 -1.07 8.67 -5.75
N ASN A 76 -0.46 7.59 -6.24
CA ASN A 76 -0.82 6.24 -5.83
C ASN A 76 0.40 5.34 -5.77
N ILE A 77 0.26 4.25 -5.01
CA ILE A 77 1.23 3.16 -4.93
C ILE A 77 0.43 1.87 -4.98
N LYS A 78 0.96 0.86 -5.66
CA LYS A 78 0.27 -0.41 -5.82
C LYS A 78 1.10 -1.53 -5.25
N LEU A 79 0.43 -2.45 -4.55
CA LEU A 79 0.99 -3.70 -4.09
C LEU A 79 0.55 -4.80 -5.06
N GLY A 80 1.47 -5.59 -5.55
CA GLY A 80 1.15 -6.63 -6.50
C GLY A 80 2.30 -7.58 -6.73
N PHE A 81 2.17 -8.39 -7.77
CA PHE A 81 3.14 -9.42 -8.10
C PHE A 81 3.78 -9.13 -9.46
N SER A 82 5.10 -9.31 -9.51
CA SER A 82 5.84 -9.19 -10.78
C SER A 82 5.53 -10.38 -11.70
N GLU A 83 5.55 -10.14 -12.99
CA GLU A 83 5.24 -11.12 -14.04
C GLU A 83 6.38 -11.22 -15.04
N PRO A 84 6.51 -12.33 -15.75
CA PRO A 84 5.84 -13.63 -15.56
C PRO A 84 6.56 -14.53 -14.56
N ARG A 85 5.96 -15.71 -14.26
CA ARG A 85 6.67 -16.75 -13.52
C ARG A 85 7.72 -17.41 -14.42
N SER A 86 8.66 -18.13 -13.80
CA SER A 86 9.73 -18.83 -14.51
C SER A 86 9.20 -19.86 -15.54
N ASP A 87 8.02 -20.43 -15.29
CA ASP A 87 7.37 -21.39 -16.19
C ASP A 87 6.46 -20.72 -17.24
N GLY A 88 6.45 -19.38 -17.30
CA GLY A 88 5.61 -18.62 -18.23
C GLY A 88 4.20 -18.39 -17.77
N SER A 89 3.79 -18.93 -16.61
CA SER A 89 2.46 -18.68 -16.04
C SER A 89 2.41 -17.33 -15.32
N SER A 90 1.25 -16.97 -14.78
CA SER A 90 1.02 -15.68 -14.15
C SER A 90 1.05 -15.77 -12.63
N ASN A 91 1.87 -14.96 -11.98
CA ASN A 91 1.87 -14.81 -10.53
C ASN A 91 0.54 -14.25 -10.01
N ALA A 92 -0.06 -13.32 -10.75
CA ALA A 92 -1.37 -12.76 -10.39
C ALA A 92 -2.45 -13.84 -10.41
N MET A 93 -2.41 -14.75 -11.38
CA MET A 93 -3.34 -15.88 -11.46
C MET A 93 -3.16 -16.82 -10.27
N VAL A 94 -1.92 -17.18 -9.93
CA VAL A 94 -1.61 -18.05 -8.79
C VAL A 94 -2.08 -17.41 -7.49
N ALA A 95 -1.84 -16.10 -7.30
CA ALA A 95 -2.30 -15.37 -6.13
C ALA A 95 -3.82 -15.36 -6.04
N ASN A 96 -4.51 -15.18 -7.16
CA ASN A 96 -5.97 -15.18 -7.22
C ASN A 96 -6.55 -16.53 -6.83
N ILE A 97 -5.95 -17.62 -7.31
CA ILE A 97 -6.36 -18.97 -6.95
C ILE A 97 -6.15 -19.22 -5.46
N LEU A 98 -5.04 -18.75 -4.91
CA LEU A 98 -4.76 -18.89 -3.48
C LEU A 98 -5.79 -18.12 -2.65
N GLU A 99 -6.12 -16.88 -3.04
CA GLU A 99 -7.05 -16.03 -2.30
C GLU A 99 -8.48 -16.55 -2.35
N TYR A 100 -8.97 -16.93 -3.53
CA TYR A 100 -10.38 -17.28 -3.74
C TYR A 100 -10.63 -18.77 -3.96
N GLY A 101 -9.56 -19.55 -4.16
CA GLY A 101 -9.69 -20.97 -4.44
C GLY A 101 -10.13 -21.25 -5.87
N LYS A 102 -10.28 -22.54 -6.15
CA LYS A 102 -10.86 -23.07 -7.40
C LYS A 102 -11.65 -24.33 -7.05
N TYR A 103 -12.34 -24.94 -8.04
CA TYR A 103 -13.29 -26.02 -7.78
C TYR A 103 -12.68 -27.20 -6.99
N ASN A 104 -11.40 -27.48 -7.15
CA ASN A 104 -10.73 -28.60 -6.48
C ASN A 104 -9.73 -28.15 -5.42
N GLN A 105 -9.74 -26.87 -5.04
CA GLN A 105 -8.81 -26.30 -4.07
C GLN A 105 -9.52 -25.25 -3.23
N PRO A 106 -9.58 -25.44 -1.89
CA PRO A 106 -10.22 -24.45 -1.03
C PRO A 106 -9.43 -23.14 -0.99
N PRO A 107 -10.08 -22.01 -0.76
CA PRO A 107 -9.38 -20.74 -0.66
C PRO A 107 -8.47 -20.67 0.56
N ARG A 108 -7.34 -20.01 0.41
CA ARG A 108 -6.40 -19.68 1.49
C ARG A 108 -6.14 -18.18 1.44
N PRO A 109 -7.09 -17.36 1.90
CA PRO A 109 -6.97 -15.90 1.74
C PRO A 109 -5.79 -15.34 2.52
N PHE A 110 -5.05 -14.46 1.87
CA PHE A 110 -3.93 -13.76 2.46
C PHE A 110 -4.00 -12.24 2.26
N LEU A 111 -4.60 -11.78 1.15
CA LEU A 111 -4.74 -10.36 0.84
C LEU A 111 -5.83 -9.70 1.68
N LYS A 112 -7.03 -10.28 1.72
CA LYS A 112 -8.15 -9.72 2.47
C LYS A 112 -7.86 -9.62 3.96
N PRO A 113 -7.34 -10.69 4.63
CA PRO A 113 -6.93 -10.57 6.02
C PRO A 113 -5.80 -9.57 6.24
N ALA A 114 -4.84 -9.47 5.32
CA ALA A 114 -3.76 -8.50 5.40
C ALA A 114 -4.30 -7.08 5.31
N LYS A 115 -5.21 -6.82 4.39
CA LYS A 115 -5.86 -5.52 4.24
C LYS A 115 -6.59 -5.11 5.51
N THR A 116 -7.37 -6.02 6.10
CA THR A 116 -8.12 -5.76 7.31
C THR A 116 -7.19 -5.50 8.51
N LYS A 117 -6.17 -6.33 8.67
CA LYS A 117 -5.24 -6.25 9.80
C LYS A 117 -4.31 -5.03 9.70
N SER A 118 -3.89 -4.67 8.50
CA SER A 118 -2.93 -3.58 8.30
C SER A 118 -3.58 -2.21 8.13
N LYS A 119 -4.91 -2.13 8.02
CA LYS A 119 -5.61 -0.86 7.77
C LYS A 119 -5.25 0.22 8.79
N LYS A 120 -5.40 -0.07 10.08
CA LYS A 120 -5.09 0.90 11.14
C LYS A 120 -3.60 1.21 11.22
N PRO A 121 -2.69 0.22 11.26
CA PRO A 121 -1.26 0.52 11.25
C PRO A 121 -0.80 1.27 10.01
N CYS A 122 -1.37 0.98 8.85
CA CYS A 122 -1.05 1.67 7.60
C CYS A 122 -1.42 3.16 7.70
N ILE A 123 -2.65 3.46 8.12
CA ILE A 123 -3.13 4.83 8.29
C ILE A 123 -2.27 5.55 9.33
N GLN A 124 -1.94 4.89 10.44
CA GLN A 124 -1.12 5.47 11.49
C GLN A 124 0.28 5.81 10.97
N ALA A 125 0.90 4.92 10.21
CA ALA A 125 2.21 5.19 9.60
C ALA A 125 2.16 6.38 8.66
N MET A 126 1.09 6.50 7.87
CA MET A 126 0.89 7.63 6.97
C MET A 126 0.72 8.94 7.72
N VAL A 127 -0.10 8.93 8.80
CA VAL A 127 -0.32 10.11 9.64
C VAL A 127 0.97 10.54 10.33
N ASP A 128 1.72 9.60 10.91
CA ASP A 128 2.99 9.88 11.57
C ASP A 128 4.00 10.50 10.61
N THR A 129 4.10 9.96 9.40
CA THR A 129 4.99 10.48 8.36
C THR A 129 4.59 11.90 7.95
N LEU A 130 3.28 12.13 7.77
CA LEU A 130 2.76 13.44 7.42
C LEU A 130 3.05 14.46 8.51
N GLU A 131 2.83 14.09 9.78
CA GLU A 131 3.13 14.97 10.92
C GLU A 131 4.61 15.33 11.00
N GLU A 132 5.50 14.36 10.77
CA GLU A 132 6.95 14.63 10.72
C GLU A 132 7.29 15.63 9.63
N GLU A 133 6.72 15.50 8.45
CA GLU A 133 6.96 16.42 7.34
C GLU A 133 6.42 17.82 7.64
N ILE A 134 5.28 17.92 8.32
CA ILE A 134 4.72 19.20 8.75
C ILE A 134 5.66 19.88 9.76
N LYS A 135 6.22 19.12 10.70
CA LYS A 135 7.17 19.65 11.70
C LYS A 135 8.46 20.17 11.07
N LYS A 136 8.89 19.56 9.98
CA LYS A 136 10.09 20.02 9.24
C LYS A 136 9.87 21.27 8.41
N THR A 137 8.63 21.70 8.28
CA THR A 137 8.24 22.81 7.42
C THR A 137 8.26 24.19 8.14
#